data_972b51fbb26893073e0ab9013403823f
#
_entry.id   972b51fbb26893073e0ab9013403823f
#
_cell.length_a   1.000
_cell.length_b   1.000
_cell.length_c   1.000
_cell.angle_alpha   90.00
_cell.angle_beta   90.00
_cell.angle_gamma   90.00
#
_symmetry.space_group_name_H-M   'P 1'
#
loop_
_entity.id
_entity.type
_entity.pdbx_description
1 polymer ?
#
loop_
_entity_poly.entity_id
_entity_poly.type
_entity_poly.pdbx_seq_one_letter_code
_entity_poly.pdbx_strand_id
1 'polypeptide(L)'
;MTARKSVKKTTVKGKKKTPAGGGEAQVRNFLARLHRGGSYGYLWTNSGKHKFSYWYKVVDGPSDLKQGEPEVYFGVHPTDAIPETNAQGQRVSQKAARSRVDFINAINCLFADFDVGDGDMHAEFERIRGLQAPPSVVVHSGHGYHAYWILSKTGTLKDDKARALASQRQAAWVAMVGGDPNAKDLARVLRLPGTINAKQDPLPVRIVHDSNGAYALKDLEGYLPTKWRDMVPPDAPGSALVGQVDPLRVAQAFNGLQDLAGWRRDDYSAWLQVGMSLRELGALGLAMWDAWSKGSNKYRPGDCTRKWETLAG
;
A
#
# COMPACT_ATOMS: atom_id res chain seq x y z
N MET A 1 -29.43 -11.01 -62.17
CA MET A 1 -30.04 -11.73 -61.02
C MET A 1 -28.94 -12.25 -60.15
N THR A 2 -28.61 -11.54 -59.08
CA THR A 2 -27.52 -11.89 -58.19
C THR A 2 -28.08 -12.04 -56.77
N ALA A 3 -28.05 -13.25 -56.26
CA ALA A 3 -28.59 -13.64 -54.96
C ALA A 3 -27.70 -13.14 -53.82
N ARG A 4 -28.23 -12.33 -52.88
CA ARG A 4 -27.64 -11.96 -51.61
C ARG A 4 -27.74 -13.11 -50.62
N LYS A 5 -26.58 -13.66 -50.20
CA LYS A 5 -26.51 -14.62 -49.07
C LYS A 5 -26.60 -13.86 -47.76
N SER A 6 -27.62 -14.17 -46.98
CA SER A 6 -27.82 -13.73 -45.59
C SER A 6 -26.84 -14.43 -44.67
N VAL A 7 -26.03 -13.63 -43.90
CA VAL A 7 -25.18 -14.15 -42.84
C VAL A 7 -25.98 -14.21 -41.55
N LYS A 8 -26.21 -15.41 -41.02
CA LYS A 8 -26.83 -15.66 -39.72
C LYS A 8 -25.89 -15.22 -38.59
N LYS A 9 -26.35 -14.28 -37.76
CA LYS A 9 -25.72 -13.95 -36.48
C LYS A 9 -25.79 -15.12 -35.53
N THR A 10 -24.65 -15.71 -35.19
CA THR A 10 -24.51 -16.72 -34.13
C THR A 10 -24.53 -16.03 -32.77
N THR A 11 -25.58 -16.22 -32.01
CA THR A 11 -25.74 -15.78 -30.62
C THR A 11 -24.87 -16.67 -29.75
N VAL A 12 -23.82 -16.17 -29.15
CA VAL A 12 -23.02 -16.87 -28.14
C VAL A 12 -23.82 -16.92 -26.84
N LYS A 13 -24.41 -18.09 -26.56
CA LYS A 13 -25.06 -18.41 -25.28
C LYS A 13 -24.05 -18.97 -24.28
N GLY A 14 -24.12 -18.49 -23.05
CA GLY A 14 -23.76 -19.24 -21.87
C GLY A 14 -22.39 -18.95 -21.28
N LYS A 15 -22.27 -17.88 -20.50
CA LYS A 15 -21.27 -17.85 -19.42
C LYS A 15 -21.62 -18.96 -18.42
N LYS A 16 -20.83 -20.03 -18.38
CA LYS A 16 -20.88 -21.02 -17.29
C LYS A 16 -20.46 -20.30 -16.00
N LYS A 17 -21.39 -20.10 -15.07
CA LYS A 17 -21.10 -19.75 -13.68
C LYS A 17 -20.30 -20.91 -13.07
N THR A 18 -19.05 -20.66 -12.75
CA THR A 18 -18.25 -21.54 -11.87
C THR A 18 -18.95 -21.62 -10.51
N PRO A 19 -18.99 -22.76 -9.81
CA PRO A 19 -19.69 -22.87 -8.53
C PRO A 19 -19.04 -21.97 -7.48
N ALA A 20 -19.77 -20.98 -7.02
CA ALA A 20 -19.29 -19.88 -6.16
C ALA A 20 -19.45 -20.16 -4.65
N GLY A 21 -19.58 -21.42 -4.21
CA GLY A 21 -19.94 -21.69 -2.82
C GLY A 21 -18.81 -21.54 -1.79
N GLY A 22 -17.59 -21.98 -2.10
CA GLY A 22 -16.46 -21.94 -1.16
C GLY A 22 -15.72 -20.60 -1.13
N GLY A 23 -15.53 -19.97 -2.27
CA GLY A 23 -14.76 -18.75 -2.42
C GLY A 23 -15.37 -17.53 -1.73
N GLU A 24 -16.69 -17.34 -1.82
CA GLU A 24 -17.39 -16.20 -1.22
C GLU A 24 -17.35 -16.23 0.32
N ALA A 25 -17.62 -17.39 0.92
CA ALA A 25 -17.55 -17.56 2.37
C ALA A 25 -16.14 -17.30 2.91
N GLN A 26 -15.10 -17.72 2.17
CA GLN A 26 -13.72 -17.46 2.53
C GLN A 26 -13.40 -15.96 2.49
N VAL A 27 -13.87 -15.24 1.46
CA VAL A 27 -13.68 -13.77 1.36
C VAL A 27 -14.41 -13.03 2.48
N ARG A 28 -15.66 -13.44 2.80
CA ARG A 28 -16.40 -12.85 3.93
C ARG A 28 -15.67 -13.05 5.26
N ASN A 29 -15.18 -14.26 5.52
CA ASN A 29 -14.39 -14.56 6.72
C ASN A 29 -13.11 -13.74 6.77
N PHE A 30 -12.40 -13.62 5.65
CA PHE A 30 -11.21 -12.78 5.53
C PHE A 30 -11.50 -11.31 5.88
N LEU A 31 -12.55 -10.70 5.29
CA LEU A 31 -12.94 -9.32 5.60
C LEU A 31 -13.40 -9.18 7.06
N ALA A 32 -14.13 -10.13 7.62
CA ALA A 32 -14.55 -10.10 9.01
C ALA A 32 -13.35 -10.10 9.99
N ARG A 33 -12.30 -10.85 9.68
CA ARG A 33 -11.05 -10.85 10.46
C ARG A 33 -10.34 -9.49 10.40
N LEU A 34 -10.32 -8.86 9.21
CA LEU A 34 -9.65 -7.57 9.01
C LEU A 34 -10.42 -6.38 9.61
N HIS A 35 -11.74 -6.41 9.57
CA HIS A 35 -12.58 -5.27 9.97
C HIS A 35 -13.13 -5.38 11.40
N ARG A 36 -12.75 -6.42 12.13
CA ARG A 36 -13.16 -6.64 13.52
C ARG A 36 -12.94 -5.38 14.38
N GLY A 37 -13.94 -5.02 15.18
CA GLY A 37 -13.86 -3.88 16.11
C GLY A 37 -13.97 -2.49 15.47
N GLY A 38 -14.15 -2.39 14.16
CA GLY A 38 -14.50 -1.14 13.49
C GLY A 38 -16.00 -0.98 13.28
N SER A 39 -16.44 0.22 12.87
CA SER A 39 -17.84 0.51 12.56
C SER A 39 -18.16 0.24 11.09
N TYR A 40 -17.27 0.67 10.19
CA TYR A 40 -17.48 0.59 8.75
C TYR A 40 -16.28 -0.04 8.03
N GLY A 41 -16.60 -0.84 7.01
CA GLY A 41 -15.68 -1.26 5.96
C GLY A 41 -16.18 -0.76 4.60
N TYR A 42 -15.36 -0.82 3.56
CA TYR A 42 -15.81 -0.48 2.22
C TYR A 42 -15.10 -1.28 1.13
N LEU A 43 -15.82 -1.47 0.04
CA LEU A 43 -15.29 -1.90 -1.24
C LEU A 43 -15.17 -0.68 -2.16
N TRP A 44 -14.20 -0.69 -3.04
CA TRP A 44 -13.98 0.40 -3.98
C TRP A 44 -13.75 -0.16 -5.39
N THR A 45 -14.51 0.36 -6.37
CA THR A 45 -14.36 -0.03 -7.77
C THR A 45 -13.67 1.08 -8.55
N ASN A 46 -12.81 0.71 -9.49
CA ASN A 46 -12.08 1.63 -10.35
C ASN A 46 -12.16 1.15 -11.82
N SER A 47 -13.24 1.45 -12.49
CA SER A 47 -13.43 1.18 -13.91
C SER A 47 -13.12 2.40 -14.78
N GLY A 48 -11.94 3.00 -14.61
CA GLY A 48 -11.50 4.18 -15.36
C GLY A 48 -12.24 5.44 -14.95
N LYS A 49 -13.28 5.85 -15.72
CA LYS A 49 -14.06 7.07 -15.46
C LYS A 49 -14.98 6.95 -14.23
N HIS A 50 -15.31 5.76 -13.81
CA HIS A 50 -16.25 5.50 -12.71
C HIS A 50 -15.52 4.90 -11.52
N LYS A 51 -15.49 5.66 -10.43
CA LYS A 51 -14.89 5.25 -9.15
C LYS A 51 -15.96 5.33 -8.08
N PHE A 52 -16.31 4.18 -7.47
CA PHE A 52 -17.37 4.12 -6.46
C PHE A 52 -16.92 3.40 -5.22
N SER A 53 -17.32 3.92 -4.06
CA SER A 53 -17.17 3.28 -2.76
C SER A 53 -18.51 2.67 -2.32
N TYR A 54 -18.46 1.44 -1.85
CA TYR A 54 -19.60 0.69 -1.32
C TYR A 54 -19.32 0.44 0.16
N TRP A 55 -19.82 1.35 0.99
CA TRP A 55 -19.65 1.30 2.43
C TRP A 55 -20.65 0.31 3.04
N TYR A 56 -20.22 -0.42 4.06
CA TYR A 56 -21.05 -1.33 4.82
C TYR A 56 -20.71 -1.27 6.31
N LYS A 57 -21.69 -1.54 7.16
CA LYS A 57 -21.44 -1.74 8.59
C LYS A 57 -20.69 -3.07 8.78
N VAL A 58 -19.66 -3.06 9.59
CA VAL A 58 -18.83 -4.26 9.82
C VAL A 58 -19.67 -5.42 10.39
N VAL A 59 -20.65 -5.11 11.24
CA VAL A 59 -21.56 -6.10 11.85
C VAL A 59 -22.41 -6.85 10.81
N ASP A 60 -22.77 -6.20 9.70
CA ASP A 60 -23.58 -6.77 8.63
C ASP A 60 -22.72 -7.44 7.55
N GLY A 61 -21.48 -6.98 7.40
CA GLY A 61 -20.62 -7.31 6.27
C GLY A 61 -21.10 -6.70 4.94
N PRO A 62 -20.35 -6.87 3.85
CA PRO A 62 -20.77 -6.38 2.53
C PRO A 62 -21.95 -7.20 1.99
N SER A 63 -23.00 -6.51 1.50
CA SER A 63 -24.15 -7.15 0.87
C SER A 63 -23.81 -7.83 -0.46
N ASP A 64 -22.81 -7.31 -1.19
CA ASP A 64 -22.33 -7.81 -2.47
C ASP A 64 -20.80 -7.72 -2.51
N LEU A 65 -20.13 -8.84 -2.76
CA LEU A 65 -18.67 -8.95 -2.85
C LEU A 65 -18.13 -8.66 -4.26
N LYS A 66 -18.97 -8.29 -5.22
CA LYS A 66 -18.52 -7.97 -6.59
C LYS A 66 -17.71 -9.10 -7.24
N GLN A 67 -18.09 -10.37 -6.95
CA GLN A 67 -17.37 -11.53 -7.46
C GLN A 67 -17.31 -11.56 -8.99
N GLY A 68 -16.09 -11.74 -9.53
CA GLY A 68 -15.83 -11.74 -10.97
C GLY A 68 -15.84 -10.36 -11.63
N GLU A 69 -16.12 -9.26 -10.89
CA GLU A 69 -15.98 -7.91 -11.42
C GLU A 69 -14.50 -7.50 -11.48
N PRO A 70 -14.10 -6.68 -12.49
CA PRO A 70 -12.75 -6.16 -12.60
C PRO A 70 -12.50 -4.99 -11.65
N GLU A 71 -11.25 -4.82 -11.25
CA GLU A 71 -10.74 -3.64 -10.54
C GLU A 71 -11.54 -3.31 -9.28
N VAL A 72 -11.83 -4.32 -8.47
CA VAL A 72 -12.46 -4.16 -7.15
C VAL A 72 -11.41 -4.27 -6.05
N TYR A 73 -11.46 -3.33 -5.13
CA TYR A 73 -10.55 -3.20 -3.99
C TYR A 73 -11.35 -3.15 -2.70
N PHE A 74 -10.70 -3.34 -1.58
CA PHE A 74 -11.28 -3.12 -0.26
C PHE A 74 -10.33 -2.30 0.62
N GLY A 75 -10.87 -1.52 1.54
CA GLY A 75 -10.07 -0.86 2.57
C GLY A 75 -9.51 -1.88 3.54
N VAL A 76 -8.19 -1.91 3.76
CA VAL A 76 -7.55 -2.93 4.61
C VAL A 76 -7.99 -2.81 6.06
N HIS A 77 -8.10 -1.59 6.55
CA HIS A 77 -8.53 -1.32 7.92
C HIS A 77 -9.91 -0.69 7.97
N PRO A 78 -10.70 -0.97 9.03
CA PRO A 78 -12.02 -0.38 9.23
C PRO A 78 -11.91 1.07 9.71
N THR A 79 -13.05 1.78 9.60
CA THR A 79 -13.21 3.16 10.08
C THR A 79 -14.31 3.26 11.12
N ASP A 80 -14.30 4.34 11.91
CA ASP A 80 -15.37 4.69 12.85
C ASP A 80 -16.53 5.43 12.17
N ALA A 81 -16.28 6.15 11.09
CA ALA A 81 -17.27 6.87 10.32
C ALA A 81 -16.97 6.83 8.80
N ILE A 82 -17.96 7.15 7.99
CA ILE A 82 -17.82 7.38 6.57
C ILE A 82 -17.41 8.85 6.37
N PRO A 83 -16.27 9.14 5.71
CA PRO A 83 -15.84 10.51 5.49
C PRO A 83 -16.84 11.32 4.66
N GLU A 84 -17.20 12.51 5.12
CA GLU A 84 -18.09 13.45 4.39
C GLU A 84 -17.31 14.43 3.52
N THR A 85 -15.97 14.46 3.68
CA THR A 85 -15.08 15.33 2.91
C THR A 85 -13.90 14.54 2.35
N ASN A 86 -13.33 15.00 1.22
CA ASN A 86 -12.06 14.50 0.69
C ASN A 86 -10.87 15.10 1.46
N ALA A 87 -9.65 14.73 1.04
CA ALA A 87 -8.40 15.22 1.66
C ALA A 87 -8.21 16.75 1.53
N GLN A 88 -8.90 17.40 0.59
CA GLN A 88 -8.90 18.85 0.38
C GLN A 88 -10.03 19.56 1.15
N GLY A 89 -10.76 18.84 2.03
CA GLY A 89 -11.88 19.39 2.83
C GLY A 89 -13.18 19.62 2.05
N GLN A 90 -13.26 19.22 0.77
CA GLN A 90 -14.45 19.39 -0.04
C GLN A 90 -15.47 18.29 0.25
N ARG A 91 -16.75 18.65 0.36
CA ARG A 91 -17.83 17.68 0.57
C ARG A 91 -17.90 16.65 -0.56
N VAL A 92 -18.06 15.39 -0.17
CA VAL A 92 -18.21 14.27 -1.11
C VAL A 92 -19.42 13.42 -0.73
N SER A 93 -20.06 12.81 -1.74
CA SER A 93 -21.07 11.80 -1.49
C SER A 93 -20.44 10.53 -0.93
N GLN A 94 -21.20 9.70 -0.22
CA GLN A 94 -20.72 8.40 0.28
C GLN A 94 -20.15 7.51 -0.83
N LYS A 95 -20.71 7.57 -2.04
CA LYS A 95 -20.20 6.83 -3.21
C LYS A 95 -18.84 7.30 -3.69
N ALA A 96 -18.45 8.54 -3.40
CA ALA A 96 -17.15 9.12 -3.75
C ALA A 96 -16.18 9.14 -2.56
N ALA A 97 -16.69 8.94 -1.33
CA ALA A 97 -15.90 8.98 -0.11
C ALA A 97 -14.90 7.82 -0.05
N ARG A 98 -13.66 8.13 0.28
CA ARG A 98 -12.60 7.14 0.55
C ARG A 98 -12.12 7.27 1.98
N SER A 99 -11.68 6.14 2.57
CA SER A 99 -11.07 6.17 3.89
C SER A 99 -9.82 7.05 3.90
N ARG A 100 -9.57 7.65 5.06
CA ARG A 100 -8.37 8.43 5.38
C ARG A 100 -7.85 7.97 6.73
N VAL A 101 -6.58 8.24 7.03
CA VAL A 101 -5.92 7.75 8.24
C VAL A 101 -6.62 8.25 9.52
N ASP A 102 -7.13 9.49 9.50
CA ASP A 102 -7.86 10.10 10.62
C ASP A 102 -9.18 9.40 10.97
N PHE A 103 -9.75 8.60 10.04
CA PHE A 103 -10.95 7.79 10.26
C PHE A 103 -10.64 6.33 10.64
N ILE A 104 -9.38 5.87 10.51
CA ILE A 104 -9.01 4.52 10.92
C ILE A 104 -9.01 4.44 12.44
N ASN A 105 -9.89 3.60 12.99
CA ASN A 105 -10.07 3.44 14.43
C ASN A 105 -9.55 2.11 14.99
N ALA A 106 -9.24 1.16 14.09
CA ALA A 106 -8.73 -0.15 14.49
C ALA A 106 -7.79 -0.73 13.44
N ILE A 107 -6.79 -1.49 13.89
CA ILE A 107 -5.96 -2.35 13.05
C ILE A 107 -6.13 -3.80 13.51
N ASN A 108 -6.27 -4.70 12.53
CA ASN A 108 -6.38 -6.15 12.78
C ASN A 108 -5.36 -6.96 12.01
N CYS A 109 -4.47 -6.29 11.28
CA CYS A 109 -3.33 -6.90 10.62
C CYS A 109 -2.18 -5.91 10.46
N LEU A 110 -0.98 -6.42 10.21
CA LEU A 110 0.02 -5.77 9.38
C LEU A 110 -0.08 -6.37 7.99
N PHE A 111 0.31 -5.66 6.97
CA PHE A 111 0.21 -6.12 5.59
C PHE A 111 1.39 -5.65 4.75
N ALA A 112 1.59 -6.30 3.61
CA ALA A 112 2.55 -5.86 2.60
C ALA A 112 2.03 -6.23 1.21
N ASP A 113 2.35 -5.40 0.24
CA ASP A 113 2.15 -5.65 -1.20
C ASP A 113 3.49 -6.04 -1.82
N PHE A 114 3.50 -7.05 -2.66
CA PHE A 114 4.69 -7.57 -3.33
C PHE A 114 4.43 -7.60 -4.83
N ASP A 115 4.91 -6.58 -5.53
CA ASP A 115 4.88 -6.55 -6.99
C ASP A 115 6.00 -7.45 -7.54
N VAL A 116 5.63 -8.44 -8.36
CA VAL A 116 6.60 -9.38 -8.94
C VAL A 116 7.07 -8.92 -10.32
N GLY A 117 6.25 -8.16 -11.05
CA GLY A 117 6.56 -7.73 -12.41
C GLY A 117 6.84 -8.93 -13.32
N ASP A 118 8.00 -8.92 -14.01
CA ASP A 118 8.48 -10.00 -14.88
C ASP A 118 9.21 -11.11 -14.10
N GLY A 119 9.20 -11.06 -12.75
CA GLY A 119 9.86 -12.03 -11.89
C GLY A 119 9.12 -13.37 -11.78
N ASP A 120 9.76 -14.31 -11.08
CA ASP A 120 9.18 -15.63 -10.82
C ASP A 120 8.15 -15.56 -9.67
N MET A 121 6.87 -15.66 -10.03
CA MET A 121 5.75 -15.68 -9.10
C MET A 121 5.84 -16.82 -8.07
N HIS A 122 6.35 -17.99 -8.46
CA HIS A 122 6.47 -19.12 -7.54
C HIS A 122 7.60 -18.89 -6.52
N ALA A 123 8.75 -18.44 -6.99
CA ALA A 123 9.87 -18.11 -6.11
C ALA A 123 9.49 -17.02 -5.09
N GLU A 124 8.77 -16.00 -5.53
CA GLU A 124 8.31 -14.94 -4.63
C GLU A 124 7.28 -15.46 -3.60
N PHE A 125 6.37 -16.33 -4.00
CA PHE A 125 5.42 -16.95 -3.07
C PHE A 125 6.15 -17.76 -1.97
N GLU A 126 7.13 -18.57 -2.36
CA GLU A 126 7.93 -19.34 -1.40
C GLU A 126 8.79 -18.43 -0.51
N ARG A 127 9.33 -17.33 -1.05
CA ARG A 127 10.04 -16.32 -0.27
C ARG A 127 9.13 -15.70 0.81
N ILE A 128 7.91 -15.31 0.43
CA ILE A 128 6.92 -14.73 1.35
C ILE A 128 6.55 -15.73 2.45
N ARG A 129 6.33 -16.99 2.10
CA ARG A 129 6.01 -18.05 3.08
C ARG A 129 7.17 -18.41 3.98
N GLY A 130 8.40 -18.25 3.50
CA GLY A 130 9.64 -18.51 4.23
C GLY A 130 10.12 -17.37 5.12
N LEU A 131 9.38 -16.26 5.24
CA LEU A 131 9.73 -15.17 6.15
C LEU A 131 9.79 -15.67 7.61
N GLN A 132 10.63 -15.05 8.44
CA GLN A 132 10.75 -15.41 9.87
C GLN A 132 9.41 -15.37 10.61
N ALA A 133 8.53 -14.44 10.23
CA ALA A 133 7.12 -14.44 10.61
C ALA A 133 6.31 -14.73 9.34
N PRO A 134 5.89 -15.98 9.06
CA PRO A 134 5.08 -16.28 7.89
C PRO A 134 3.72 -15.56 7.92
N PRO A 135 3.18 -15.06 6.79
CA PRO A 135 1.89 -14.39 6.80
C PRO A 135 0.75 -15.35 7.16
N SER A 136 -0.28 -14.82 7.82
CA SER A 136 -1.52 -15.57 8.11
C SER A 136 -2.31 -15.84 6.83
N VAL A 137 -2.35 -14.86 5.93
CA VAL A 137 -3.07 -14.94 4.66
C VAL A 137 -2.20 -14.40 3.54
N VAL A 138 -2.20 -15.07 2.39
CA VAL A 138 -1.60 -14.57 1.15
C VAL A 138 -2.66 -14.56 0.05
N VAL A 139 -2.79 -13.43 -0.62
CA VAL A 139 -3.66 -13.21 -1.76
C VAL A 139 -2.79 -13.06 -3.01
N HIS A 140 -3.04 -13.87 -4.03
CA HIS A 140 -2.50 -13.64 -5.38
C HIS A 140 -3.29 -12.49 -6.00
N SER A 141 -2.65 -11.35 -6.26
CA SER A 141 -3.29 -10.11 -6.72
C SER A 141 -3.43 -10.00 -8.25
N GLY A 142 -3.00 -11.04 -8.96
CA GLY A 142 -2.88 -11.09 -10.42
C GLY A 142 -1.42 -11.06 -10.86
N HIS A 143 -0.68 -10.00 -10.56
CA HIS A 143 0.72 -9.81 -10.95
C HIS A 143 1.67 -9.70 -9.76
N GLY A 144 1.25 -10.17 -8.60
CA GLY A 144 2.00 -10.15 -7.36
C GLY A 144 1.20 -10.75 -6.21
N TYR A 145 1.58 -10.41 -4.98
CA TYR A 145 0.95 -10.93 -3.78
C TYR A 145 0.67 -9.84 -2.76
N HIS A 146 -0.47 -9.95 -2.05
CA HIS A 146 -0.71 -9.23 -0.82
C HIS A 146 -0.59 -10.21 0.34
N ALA A 147 0.22 -9.90 1.33
CA ALA A 147 0.36 -10.72 2.53
C ALA A 147 -0.17 -9.99 3.77
N TYR A 148 -0.81 -10.75 4.66
CA TYR A 148 -1.45 -10.22 5.85
C TYR A 148 -1.04 -11.01 7.08
N TRP A 149 -0.56 -10.33 8.11
CA TRP A 149 -0.28 -10.85 9.43
C TRP A 149 -1.43 -10.47 10.35
N ILE A 150 -2.40 -11.38 10.48
CA ILE A 150 -3.63 -11.12 11.25
C ILE A 150 -3.30 -11.02 12.74
N LEU A 151 -3.84 -10.02 13.40
CA LEU A 151 -3.65 -9.82 14.83
C LEU A 151 -4.66 -10.67 15.63
N SER A 152 -4.21 -11.26 16.74
CA SER A 152 -5.08 -12.02 17.65
C SER A 152 -6.04 -11.11 18.42
N LYS A 153 -5.64 -9.85 18.66
CA LYS A 153 -6.46 -8.81 19.30
C LYS A 153 -6.50 -7.57 18.43
N THR A 154 -7.65 -6.91 18.40
CA THR A 154 -7.82 -5.62 17.73
C THR A 154 -6.92 -4.56 18.37
N GLY A 155 -6.11 -3.91 17.55
CA GLY A 155 -5.37 -2.72 17.95
C GLY A 155 -6.24 -1.47 17.80
N THR A 156 -6.80 -0.97 18.90
CA THR A 156 -7.67 0.22 18.87
C THR A 156 -6.83 1.50 18.75
N LEU A 157 -7.21 2.38 17.83
CA LEU A 157 -6.55 3.67 17.57
C LEU A 157 -7.44 4.81 18.07
N LYS A 158 -7.26 5.20 19.33
CA LYS A 158 -8.14 6.16 20.03
C LYS A 158 -7.87 7.62 19.65
N ASP A 159 -6.66 7.94 19.22
CA ASP A 159 -6.19 9.30 18.94
C ASP A 159 -5.14 9.31 17.82
N ASP A 160 -4.73 10.51 17.42
CA ASP A 160 -3.77 10.71 16.34
C ASP A 160 -2.37 10.15 16.68
N LYS A 161 -2.01 10.15 17.96
CA LYS A 161 -0.73 9.56 18.42
C LYS A 161 -0.73 8.04 18.21
N ALA A 162 -1.84 7.38 18.54
CA ALA A 162 -1.99 5.95 18.28
C ALA A 162 -1.97 5.63 16.78
N ARG A 163 -2.62 6.49 15.94
CA ARG A 163 -2.60 6.36 14.47
C ARG A 163 -1.19 6.58 13.91
N ALA A 164 -0.48 7.59 14.40
CA ALA A 164 0.91 7.84 13.99
C ALA A 164 1.82 6.66 14.32
N LEU A 165 1.72 6.11 15.53
CA LEU A 165 2.49 4.94 15.94
C LEU A 165 2.12 3.70 15.10
N ALA A 166 0.85 3.50 14.79
CA ALA A 166 0.41 2.41 13.92
C ALA A 166 0.95 2.57 12.49
N SER A 167 0.95 3.79 11.94
CA SER A 167 1.52 4.10 10.63
C SER A 167 3.03 3.85 10.58
N GLN A 168 3.77 4.25 11.61
CA GLN A 168 5.21 3.99 11.73
C GLN A 168 5.48 2.48 11.76
N ARG A 169 4.74 1.74 12.57
CA ARG A 169 4.84 0.27 12.66
C ARG A 169 4.57 -0.39 11.33
N GLN A 170 3.50 0.02 10.66
CA GLN A 170 3.14 -0.50 9.34
C GLN A 170 4.24 -0.23 8.30
N ALA A 171 4.81 0.98 8.28
CA ALA A 171 5.91 1.31 7.39
C ALA A 171 7.18 0.49 7.70
N ALA A 172 7.54 0.34 8.97
CA ALA A 172 8.68 -0.46 9.39
C ALA A 172 8.47 -1.95 9.05
N TRP A 173 7.23 -2.45 9.15
CA TRP A 173 6.87 -3.81 8.77
C TRP A 173 7.07 -4.05 7.28
N VAL A 174 6.51 -3.18 6.42
CA VAL A 174 6.67 -3.28 4.96
C VAL A 174 8.15 -3.29 4.57
N ALA A 175 8.96 -2.41 5.15
CA ALA A 175 10.39 -2.36 4.91
C ALA A 175 11.10 -3.66 5.34
N MET A 176 10.75 -4.20 6.50
CA MET A 176 11.38 -5.41 7.07
C MET A 176 11.08 -6.66 6.21
N VAL A 177 9.84 -6.80 5.70
CA VAL A 177 9.45 -7.96 4.88
C VAL A 177 9.80 -7.80 3.40
N GLY A 178 10.26 -6.61 2.97
CA GLY A 178 10.62 -6.31 1.59
C GLY A 178 9.41 -6.11 0.67
N GLY A 179 8.32 -5.52 1.19
CA GLY A 179 7.14 -5.16 0.41
C GLY A 179 7.29 -3.82 -0.31
N ASP A 180 6.31 -3.48 -1.17
CA ASP A 180 6.25 -2.20 -1.87
C ASP A 180 6.15 -1.03 -0.87
N PRO A 181 7.15 -0.14 -0.85
CA PRO A 181 7.18 1.01 0.05
C PRO A 181 6.04 2.01 -0.17
N ASN A 182 5.42 2.01 -1.34
CA ASN A 182 4.28 2.85 -1.66
C ASN A 182 2.96 2.31 -1.09
N ALA A 183 2.95 1.05 -0.60
CA ALA A 183 1.76 0.36 -0.09
C ALA A 183 1.77 0.21 1.45
N LYS A 184 2.14 1.26 2.20
CA LYS A 184 2.34 1.21 3.66
C LYS A 184 1.32 2.01 4.49
N ASP A 185 0.49 2.84 3.87
CA ASP A 185 -0.45 3.71 4.60
C ASP A 185 -1.64 2.93 5.18
N LEU A 186 -2.12 3.34 6.35
CA LEU A 186 -3.24 2.67 7.03
C LEU A 186 -4.56 2.75 6.25
N ALA A 187 -4.75 3.77 5.42
CA ALA A 187 -5.95 3.91 4.59
C ALA A 187 -5.84 3.17 3.24
N ARG A 188 -4.89 2.24 3.13
CA ARG A 188 -4.63 1.45 1.91
C ARG A 188 -5.85 0.68 1.46
N VAL A 189 -6.06 0.66 0.15
CA VAL A 189 -6.94 -0.29 -0.53
C VAL A 189 -6.09 -1.33 -1.25
N LEU A 190 -6.49 -2.59 -1.13
CA LEU A 190 -5.88 -3.72 -1.84
C LEU A 190 -6.95 -4.47 -2.62
N ARG A 191 -6.56 -5.25 -3.62
CA ARG A 191 -7.49 -5.98 -4.49
C ARG A 191 -8.29 -7.01 -3.70
N LEU A 192 -9.60 -7.04 -3.93
CA LEU A 192 -10.51 -7.96 -3.25
C LEU A 192 -10.38 -9.37 -3.85
N PRO A 193 -10.15 -10.41 -3.04
CA PRO A 193 -10.22 -11.79 -3.52
C PRO A 193 -11.58 -12.13 -4.13
N GLY A 194 -11.58 -12.96 -5.17
CA GLY A 194 -12.77 -13.33 -5.93
C GLY A 194 -13.10 -12.40 -7.09
N THR A 195 -12.31 -11.35 -7.30
CA THR A 195 -12.46 -10.38 -8.38
C THR A 195 -11.35 -10.53 -9.43
N ILE A 196 -11.25 -9.62 -10.38
CA ILE A 196 -10.30 -9.69 -11.49
C ILE A 196 -9.38 -8.48 -11.47
N ASN A 197 -8.07 -8.72 -11.54
CA ASN A 197 -7.09 -7.70 -11.88
C ASN A 197 -7.07 -7.54 -13.40
N ALA A 198 -7.55 -6.41 -13.90
CA ALA A 198 -7.64 -6.11 -15.34
C ALA A 198 -6.63 -5.03 -15.78
N LYS A 199 -5.59 -4.76 -14.96
CA LYS A 199 -4.58 -3.72 -15.25
C LYS A 199 -3.74 -4.05 -16.50
N GLN A 200 -3.52 -5.34 -16.74
CA GLN A 200 -2.83 -5.93 -17.89
C GLN A 200 -3.70 -7.10 -18.39
N ASP A 201 -3.09 -8.27 -18.64
CA ASP A 201 -3.87 -9.48 -18.91
C ASP A 201 -4.78 -9.79 -17.70
N PRO A 202 -6.10 -9.96 -17.92
CA PRO A 202 -7.03 -10.16 -16.83
C PRO A 202 -6.73 -11.45 -16.06
N LEU A 203 -6.38 -11.31 -14.78
CA LEU A 203 -6.06 -12.43 -13.89
C LEU A 203 -6.96 -12.43 -12.65
N PRO A 204 -7.37 -13.61 -12.17
CA PRO A 204 -8.21 -13.71 -10.97
C PRO A 204 -7.41 -13.39 -9.70
N VAL A 205 -8.02 -12.59 -8.82
CA VAL A 205 -7.50 -12.33 -7.47
C VAL A 205 -8.00 -13.43 -6.54
N ARG A 206 -7.09 -14.14 -5.85
CA ARG A 206 -7.45 -15.33 -5.06
C ARG A 206 -6.66 -15.40 -3.76
N ILE A 207 -7.30 -15.87 -2.69
CA ILE A 207 -6.58 -16.32 -1.49
C ILE A 207 -5.87 -17.62 -1.86
N VAL A 208 -4.53 -17.62 -1.79
CA VAL A 208 -3.67 -18.77 -2.14
C VAL A 208 -3.08 -19.44 -0.90
N HIS A 209 -3.13 -18.76 0.24
CA HIS A 209 -2.74 -19.31 1.55
C HIS A 209 -3.60 -18.68 2.65
N ASP A 210 -4.10 -19.49 3.56
CA ASP A 210 -4.71 -19.06 4.82
C ASP A 210 -4.41 -20.11 5.89
N SER A 211 -3.51 -19.77 6.80
CA SER A 211 -3.14 -20.62 7.93
C SER A 211 -4.18 -20.60 9.05
N ASN A 212 -5.18 -19.72 8.95
CA ASN A 212 -6.11 -19.41 10.05
C ASN A 212 -5.42 -18.90 11.33
N GLY A 213 -4.09 -18.65 11.24
CA GLY A 213 -3.26 -18.18 12.35
C GLY A 213 -3.46 -16.69 12.63
N ALA A 214 -3.06 -16.29 13.84
CA ALA A 214 -3.03 -14.89 14.25
C ALA A 214 -1.86 -14.64 15.19
N TYR A 215 -1.32 -13.43 15.19
CA TYR A 215 -0.17 -13.00 15.95
C TYR A 215 -0.57 -12.04 17.07
N ALA A 216 0.12 -12.11 18.20
CA ALA A 216 0.10 -10.95 19.08
C ALA A 216 0.92 -9.81 18.45
N LEU A 217 0.40 -8.57 18.52
CA LEU A 217 1.10 -7.42 17.92
C LEU A 217 2.52 -7.27 18.45
N LYS A 218 2.72 -7.55 19.75
CA LYS A 218 4.03 -7.51 20.40
C LYS A 218 5.02 -8.49 19.78
N ASP A 219 4.56 -9.66 19.37
CA ASP A 219 5.43 -10.68 18.77
C ASP A 219 5.90 -10.21 17.39
N LEU A 220 5.01 -9.59 16.58
CA LEU A 220 5.40 -8.98 15.32
C LEU A 220 6.37 -7.81 15.52
N GLU A 221 6.15 -6.98 16.52
CA GLU A 221 7.09 -5.90 16.87
C GLU A 221 8.49 -6.42 17.23
N GLY A 222 8.58 -7.65 17.75
CA GLY A 222 9.86 -8.29 18.07
C GLY A 222 10.77 -8.56 16.88
N TYR A 223 10.20 -8.61 15.66
CA TYR A 223 10.96 -8.75 14.42
C TYR A 223 11.44 -7.41 13.85
N LEU A 224 10.86 -6.28 14.31
CA LEU A 224 11.24 -4.96 13.83
C LEU A 224 12.60 -4.53 14.36
N PRO A 225 13.35 -3.69 13.62
CA PRO A 225 14.60 -3.11 14.12
C PRO A 225 14.40 -2.40 15.45
N THR A 226 15.33 -2.53 16.39
CA THR A 226 15.22 -2.01 17.77
C THR A 226 14.84 -0.52 17.84
N LYS A 227 15.21 0.26 16.83
CA LYS A 227 14.95 1.70 16.73
C LYS A 227 13.83 2.09 15.77
N TRP A 228 12.94 1.15 15.41
CA TRP A 228 11.88 1.48 14.45
C TRP A 228 10.97 2.65 14.89
N ARG A 229 10.84 2.86 16.21
CA ARG A 229 10.10 4.00 16.78
C ARG A 229 10.83 5.33 16.62
N ASP A 230 12.14 5.31 16.53
CA ASP A 230 12.97 6.50 16.40
C ASP A 230 13.14 6.92 14.93
N MET A 231 12.75 6.06 13.98
CA MET A 231 12.90 6.30 12.54
C MET A 231 11.96 7.39 12.01
N VAL A 232 10.95 7.80 12.78
CA VAL A 232 10.09 8.95 12.48
C VAL A 232 9.71 9.65 13.79
N PRO A 233 10.04 10.96 13.99
CA PRO A 233 9.66 11.70 15.19
C PRO A 233 8.14 11.80 15.34
N PRO A 234 7.56 11.49 16.51
CA PRO A 234 6.10 11.54 16.69
C PRO A 234 5.50 12.95 16.69
N ASP A 235 6.27 13.99 16.92
CA ASP A 235 5.77 15.36 17.19
C ASP A 235 6.67 16.47 16.63
N ALA A 236 7.09 16.42 15.35
CA ALA A 236 7.68 17.61 14.74
C ALA A 236 6.57 18.64 14.47
N PRO A 237 6.66 19.90 15.00
CA PRO A 237 5.75 20.98 14.61
C PRO A 237 5.86 21.19 13.10
N GLY A 238 4.78 20.89 12.36
CA GLY A 238 4.80 20.91 10.90
C GLY A 238 4.57 19.53 10.27
N SER A 239 4.14 18.52 11.02
CA SER A 239 3.88 17.15 10.51
C SER A 239 2.87 17.10 9.34
N ALA A 240 2.11 18.17 9.10
CA ALA A 240 1.32 18.34 7.89
C ALA A 240 2.17 18.44 6.60
N LEU A 241 3.46 18.80 6.70
CA LEU A 241 4.40 18.84 5.57
C LEU A 241 5.39 17.66 5.58
N VAL A 242 5.60 16.99 6.72
CA VAL A 242 6.50 15.82 6.85
C VAL A 242 5.78 14.50 6.47
N GLY A 243 4.46 14.49 6.34
CA GLY A 243 3.68 13.34 5.88
C GLY A 243 3.93 12.90 4.42
N GLN A 244 4.93 13.49 3.73
CA GLN A 244 5.25 13.19 2.34
C GLN A 244 6.63 12.56 2.13
N VAL A 245 7.48 12.47 3.16
CA VAL A 245 8.81 11.87 2.98
C VAL A 245 8.80 10.43 3.45
N ASP A 246 8.82 9.51 2.48
CA ASP A 246 8.86 8.07 2.67
C ASP A 246 10.15 7.62 3.37
N PRO A 247 10.12 7.05 4.61
CA PRO A 247 11.31 6.57 5.30
C PRO A 247 12.10 5.54 4.51
N LEU A 248 11.45 4.76 3.64
CA LEU A 248 12.13 3.81 2.79
C LEU A 248 12.77 4.49 1.58
N ARG A 249 12.14 5.52 1.00
CA ARG A 249 12.82 6.40 0.03
C ARG A 249 14.05 7.06 0.66
N VAL A 250 13.95 7.42 1.93
CA VAL A 250 15.12 7.91 2.71
C VAL A 250 16.18 6.84 2.83
N ALA A 251 15.83 5.63 3.22
CA ALA A 251 16.76 4.51 3.34
C ALA A 251 17.33 4.09 1.98
N GLN A 252 16.51 4.02 0.93
CA GLN A 252 16.94 3.76 -0.44
C GLN A 252 17.85 4.85 -0.98
N ALA A 253 17.49 6.12 -0.73
CA ALA A 253 18.31 7.26 -1.11
C ALA A 253 19.66 7.25 -0.37
N PHE A 254 19.63 6.92 0.93
CA PHE A 254 20.85 6.82 1.74
C PHE A 254 21.77 5.67 1.25
N ASN A 255 21.20 4.47 1.04
CA ASN A 255 21.95 3.34 0.49
C ASN A 255 22.42 3.63 -0.93
N GLY A 256 21.53 4.16 -1.79
CA GLY A 256 21.90 4.58 -3.14
C GLY A 256 23.02 5.61 -3.18
N LEU A 257 23.08 6.56 -2.22
CA LEU A 257 24.17 7.51 -2.12
C LEU A 257 25.49 6.85 -1.73
N GLN A 258 25.46 5.81 -0.92
CA GLN A 258 26.66 5.06 -0.55
C GLN A 258 27.21 4.22 -1.72
N ASP A 259 26.30 3.70 -2.54
CA ASP A 259 26.65 2.90 -3.72
C ASP A 259 27.10 3.74 -4.93
N LEU A 260 26.83 5.05 -4.91
CA LEU A 260 27.23 5.94 -6.00
C LEU A 260 28.75 6.08 -6.09
N ALA A 261 29.27 5.85 -7.30
CA ALA A 261 30.69 6.03 -7.60
C ALA A 261 31.18 7.43 -7.18
N GLY A 262 32.33 7.49 -6.50
CA GLY A 262 32.89 8.72 -5.91
C GLY A 262 33.07 9.88 -6.90
N TRP A 263 33.36 9.59 -8.18
CA TRP A 263 33.52 10.61 -9.21
C TRP A 263 32.27 11.50 -9.43
N ARG A 264 31.06 10.98 -9.11
CA ARG A 264 29.82 11.75 -9.23
C ARG A 264 29.76 12.96 -8.30
N ARG A 265 30.51 12.96 -7.22
CA ARG A 265 30.65 14.12 -6.30
C ARG A 265 31.48 15.22 -6.92
N ASP A 266 32.42 14.87 -7.82
CA ASP A 266 33.38 15.78 -8.44
C ASP A 266 32.92 16.26 -9.83
N ASP A 267 31.93 15.61 -10.45
CA ASP A 267 31.27 16.07 -11.67
C ASP A 267 30.05 16.91 -11.33
N TYR A 268 30.02 18.15 -11.80
CA TYR A 268 28.96 19.11 -11.46
C TYR A 268 27.58 18.65 -11.91
N SER A 269 27.46 18.08 -13.12
CA SER A 269 26.18 17.64 -13.68
C SER A 269 25.65 16.42 -12.93
N ALA A 270 26.51 15.43 -12.63
CA ALA A 270 26.13 14.26 -11.86
C ALA A 270 25.80 14.64 -10.40
N TRP A 271 26.54 15.54 -9.78
CA TRP A 271 26.27 16.08 -8.45
C TRP A 271 24.89 16.77 -8.38
N LEU A 272 24.57 17.57 -9.41
CA LEU A 272 23.29 18.26 -9.52
C LEU A 272 22.14 17.28 -9.68
N GLN A 273 22.29 16.22 -10.51
CA GLN A 273 21.29 15.17 -10.69
C GLN A 273 20.98 14.45 -9.38
N VAL A 274 21.98 14.16 -8.55
CA VAL A 274 21.79 13.58 -7.22
C VAL A 274 20.97 14.53 -6.34
N GLY A 275 21.29 15.82 -6.32
CA GLY A 275 20.53 16.83 -5.59
C GLY A 275 19.07 16.90 -6.06
N MET A 276 18.82 16.88 -7.36
CA MET A 276 17.47 16.87 -7.94
C MET A 276 16.70 15.61 -7.56
N SER A 277 17.31 14.43 -7.58
CA SER A 277 16.69 13.17 -7.16
C SER A 277 16.28 13.14 -5.69
N LEU A 278 16.98 13.90 -4.85
CA LEU A 278 16.71 13.99 -3.42
C LEU A 278 15.67 15.09 -3.06
N ARG A 279 15.21 15.89 -4.05
CA ARG A 279 14.24 16.98 -3.82
C ARG A 279 12.95 16.54 -3.17
N GLU A 280 12.43 15.39 -3.55
CA GLU A 280 11.20 14.83 -2.98
C GLU A 280 11.29 14.57 -1.45
N LEU A 281 12.52 14.48 -0.93
CA LEU A 281 12.77 14.28 0.50
C LEU A 281 12.85 15.59 1.29
N GLY A 282 12.63 16.75 0.65
CA GLY A 282 12.61 18.05 1.31
C GLY A 282 13.90 18.38 2.07
N ALA A 283 13.78 18.93 3.28
CA ALA A 283 14.94 19.30 4.11
C ALA A 283 15.89 18.13 4.42
N LEU A 284 15.34 16.90 4.52
CA LEU A 284 16.13 15.70 4.74
C LEU A 284 16.97 15.37 3.49
N GLY A 285 16.39 15.50 2.29
CA GLY A 285 17.12 15.31 1.04
C GLY A 285 18.28 16.27 0.90
N LEU A 286 18.10 17.54 1.29
CA LEU A 286 19.19 18.53 1.35
C LEU A 286 20.29 18.09 2.31
N ALA A 287 19.92 17.65 3.53
CA ALA A 287 20.89 17.19 4.52
C ALA A 287 21.69 15.97 4.04
N MET A 288 21.03 15.03 3.37
CA MET A 288 21.66 13.84 2.79
C MET A 288 22.60 14.21 1.65
N TRP A 289 22.18 15.12 0.75
CA TRP A 289 23.01 15.61 -0.34
C TRP A 289 24.24 16.33 0.15
N ASP A 290 24.09 17.20 1.16
CA ASP A 290 25.21 17.91 1.79
C ASP A 290 26.20 16.95 2.46
N ALA A 291 25.68 15.98 3.25
CA ALA A 291 26.51 14.96 3.89
C ALA A 291 27.28 14.10 2.86
N TRP A 292 26.62 13.67 1.80
CA TRP A 292 27.25 12.91 0.72
C TRP A 292 28.29 13.74 -0.04
N SER A 293 28.03 15.02 -0.27
CA SER A 293 28.92 15.93 -0.99
C SER A 293 30.23 16.19 -0.25
N LYS A 294 30.25 16.04 1.09
CA LYS A 294 31.46 16.19 1.92
C LYS A 294 32.62 15.25 1.53
N GLY A 295 32.28 14.15 0.84
CA GLY A 295 33.30 13.25 0.30
C GLY A 295 34.02 13.76 -0.96
N SER A 296 33.68 14.94 -1.49
CA SER A 296 34.36 15.60 -2.62
C SER A 296 35.44 16.58 -2.15
N ASN A 297 36.56 16.58 -2.84
CA ASN A 297 37.61 17.60 -2.65
C ASN A 297 37.15 18.99 -3.10
N LYS A 298 36.07 19.11 -3.85
CA LYS A 298 35.48 20.37 -4.32
C LYS A 298 34.40 20.90 -3.38
N TYR A 299 34.02 20.13 -2.33
CA TYR A 299 32.95 20.51 -1.41
C TYR A 299 33.26 21.81 -0.69
N ARG A 300 32.30 22.71 -0.66
CA ARG A 300 32.33 23.94 0.16
C ARG A 300 31.07 24.02 1.01
N PRO A 301 31.16 24.28 2.32
CA PRO A 301 29.97 24.42 3.17
C PRO A 301 28.98 25.44 2.60
N GLY A 302 27.72 25.07 2.54
CA GLY A 302 26.63 25.91 2.02
C GLY A 302 26.38 25.83 0.51
N ASP A 303 27.24 25.17 -0.28
CA ASP A 303 27.04 25.04 -1.73
C ASP A 303 25.74 24.28 -2.04
N CYS A 304 25.51 23.19 -1.32
CA CYS A 304 24.25 22.40 -1.47
C CYS A 304 23.03 23.24 -1.13
N THR A 305 23.06 24.02 -0.04
CA THR A 305 21.95 24.89 0.37
C THR A 305 21.64 25.94 -0.68
N ARG A 306 22.64 26.69 -1.13
CA ARG A 306 22.47 27.72 -2.18
C ARG A 306 21.90 27.12 -3.48
N LYS A 307 22.42 25.97 -3.85
CA LYS A 307 21.96 25.31 -5.08
C LYS A 307 20.56 24.75 -4.93
N TRP A 308 20.25 24.19 -3.76
CA TRP A 308 18.92 23.65 -3.44
C TRP A 308 17.80 24.67 -3.62
N GLU A 309 18.02 25.91 -3.20
CA GLU A 309 17.09 27.01 -3.37
C GLU A 309 16.82 27.32 -4.85
N THR A 310 17.82 27.16 -5.73
CA THR A 310 17.69 27.41 -7.17
C THR A 310 17.10 26.22 -7.94
N LEU A 311 16.98 25.04 -7.33
CA LEU A 311 16.34 23.85 -7.92
C LEU A 311 14.82 23.88 -7.76
N ALA A 312 14.24 24.87 -7.09
CA ALA A 312 12.82 25.08 -6.91
C ALA A 312 12.25 25.84 -8.12
N GLY A 313 12.23 25.17 -9.30
CA GLY A 313 11.62 25.68 -10.53
C GLY A 313 10.75 24.62 -11.15
#